data_0699447ec2bdcab438130b83c722d049
#
_entry.id   0699447ec2bdcab438130b83c722d049
#
_cell.length_a   1.000
_cell.length_b   1.000
_cell.length_c   1.000
_cell.angle_alpha   90.00
_cell.angle_beta   90.00
_cell.angle_gamma   90.00
#
_symmetry.space_group_name_H-M   'P 1'
#
loop_
_entity.id
_entity.type
_entity.pdbx_description
1 polymer ?
#
loop_
_entity_poly.entity_id
_entity_poly.type
_entity_poly.pdbx_seq_one_letter_code
_entity_poly.pdbx_strand_id
1 'polypeptide(L)'
;MIAEIVRLATNKGGKVLFLAHRRELLDNIRETLEENEVDLSNVLILSAVMAKNRLNTMPPLSLIVTDEGHHGKAKTYKDIYDHFSNVPRLGFTATPWRMNGEGFKDIYDEMVEGPTIQWLIDHHNLAPYRWFSIPLIDRAKVDFKNMTREAESSAKLFESDATIQGDIIGNYKKYANGKQAIVYAPTIEVSKLIVKWFNQEGIYAVHADGKTPTKERDQIMADFKAKKITILSNVDLISEGFNVPDVGVIILCRPTQSIVLHLQQSMRGMRYRPDKTSIILDHVGNGANLGLPADEFEWSIEGRKKKSSSSSGPPKMICPTCGQQFLLKSLLKINDKPHCPFCLQEIEMKEKETSVTFDETVEMVELNAEKAKIARFSRKKFSTKQSLEINYAIAKAKVEMAGKGNPLFKMFGSLTAYRKKEYSLDVLEEFSLLCNVSMEKVLKAYDWAYKKSLEKPEMSEWAKNTFY
;
A
#
# COMPACT_ATOMS: atom_id res chain seq x y z
N MET A 1 -24.10 1.54 5.10
CA MET A 1 -23.99 3.03 5.25
C MET A 1 -24.59 3.77 4.06
N ILE A 2 -24.08 3.62 2.82
CA ILE A 2 -24.65 4.34 1.63
C ILE A 2 -26.14 4.07 1.48
N ALA A 3 -26.55 2.80 1.46
CA ALA A 3 -27.96 2.43 1.36
C ALA A 3 -28.82 3.04 2.46
N GLU A 4 -28.34 3.10 3.71
CA GLU A 4 -29.06 3.70 4.82
C GLU A 4 -29.25 5.23 4.64
N ILE A 5 -28.24 5.94 4.16
CA ILE A 5 -28.35 7.36 3.87
C ILE A 5 -29.39 7.62 2.78
N VAL A 6 -29.35 6.82 1.71
CA VAL A 6 -30.34 6.91 0.61
C VAL A 6 -31.74 6.57 1.14
N ARG A 7 -31.90 5.53 1.95
CA ARG A 7 -33.18 5.14 2.58
C ARG A 7 -33.75 6.26 3.44
N LEU A 8 -32.91 6.91 4.27
CA LEU A 8 -33.32 8.01 5.10
C LEU A 8 -33.78 9.24 4.28
N ALA A 9 -33.12 9.50 3.15
CA ALA A 9 -33.49 10.60 2.25
C ALA A 9 -34.81 10.30 1.52
N THR A 10 -35.00 9.09 0.99
CA THR A 10 -36.22 8.69 0.28
C THR A 10 -37.42 8.59 1.20
N ASN A 11 -37.25 8.09 2.44
CA ASN A 11 -38.31 8.02 3.45
C ASN A 11 -38.85 9.41 3.84
N LYS A 12 -38.08 10.47 3.67
CA LYS A 12 -38.54 11.87 3.84
C LYS A 12 -39.18 12.45 2.56
N GLY A 13 -39.45 11.61 1.56
CA GLY A 13 -40.00 12.05 0.27
C GLY A 13 -38.98 12.70 -0.67
N GLY A 14 -37.70 12.66 -0.32
CA GLY A 14 -36.62 13.23 -1.13
C GLY A 14 -36.26 12.38 -2.34
N LYS A 15 -35.96 13.04 -3.48
CA LYS A 15 -35.42 12.35 -4.66
C LYS A 15 -33.89 12.37 -4.64
N VAL A 16 -33.29 11.21 -4.82
CA VAL A 16 -31.84 11.01 -4.76
C VAL A 16 -31.30 10.68 -6.15
N LEU A 17 -30.27 11.40 -6.57
CA LEU A 17 -29.46 11.03 -7.73
C LEU A 17 -28.24 10.27 -7.25
N PHE A 18 -28.15 8.99 -7.64
CA PHE A 18 -26.99 8.15 -7.40
C PHE A 18 -26.12 8.09 -8.65
N LEU A 19 -24.89 8.56 -8.55
CA LEU A 19 -23.92 8.61 -9.65
C LEU A 19 -22.88 7.50 -9.48
N ALA A 20 -22.70 6.69 -10.53
CA ALA A 20 -21.59 5.75 -10.64
C ALA A 20 -20.71 6.07 -11.84
N HIS A 21 -19.43 5.72 -11.74
CA HIS A 21 -18.48 5.96 -12.83
C HIS A 21 -18.73 5.05 -14.03
N ARG A 22 -19.07 3.77 -13.80
CA ARG A 22 -19.25 2.75 -14.85
C ARG A 22 -20.67 2.20 -14.87
N ARG A 23 -21.12 1.89 -16.07
CA ARG A 23 -22.46 1.35 -16.30
C ARG A 23 -22.65 -0.01 -15.61
N GLU A 24 -21.63 -0.82 -15.59
CA GLU A 24 -21.64 -2.16 -14.97
C GLU A 24 -21.87 -2.14 -13.46
N LEU A 25 -21.65 -0.98 -12.82
CA LEU A 25 -21.92 -0.80 -11.39
C LEU A 25 -23.39 -0.49 -11.09
N LEU A 26 -24.17 -0.02 -12.08
CA LEU A 26 -25.55 0.44 -11.84
C LEU A 26 -26.45 -0.69 -11.36
N ASP A 27 -26.28 -1.90 -11.91
CA ASP A 27 -27.07 -3.08 -11.52
C ASP A 27 -26.71 -3.54 -10.12
N ASN A 28 -25.43 -3.62 -9.79
CA ASN A 28 -24.96 -3.97 -8.44
C ASN A 28 -25.46 -2.97 -7.37
N ILE A 29 -25.46 -1.66 -7.72
CA ILE A 29 -25.96 -0.62 -6.83
C ILE A 29 -27.45 -0.79 -6.62
N ARG A 30 -28.21 -1.07 -7.69
CA ARG A 30 -29.65 -1.32 -7.62
C ARG A 30 -29.94 -2.51 -6.70
N GLU A 31 -29.31 -3.65 -6.93
CA GLU A 31 -29.45 -4.85 -6.10
C GLU A 31 -29.14 -4.54 -4.63
N THR A 32 -28.02 -3.84 -4.36
CA THR A 32 -27.64 -3.48 -2.99
C THR A 32 -28.66 -2.56 -2.32
N LEU A 33 -29.26 -1.61 -3.04
CA LEU A 33 -30.27 -0.72 -2.49
C LEU A 33 -31.58 -1.49 -2.23
N GLU A 34 -31.99 -2.39 -3.14
CA GLU A 34 -33.17 -3.25 -2.96
C GLU A 34 -33.01 -4.19 -1.77
N GLU A 35 -31.85 -4.86 -1.62
CA GLU A 35 -31.54 -5.71 -0.47
C GLU A 35 -31.58 -4.96 0.88
N ASN A 36 -31.36 -3.65 0.87
CA ASN A 36 -31.42 -2.78 2.04
C ASN A 36 -32.76 -2.01 2.15
N GLU A 37 -33.82 -2.49 1.50
CA GLU A 37 -35.19 -1.97 1.60
C GLU A 37 -35.31 -0.46 1.23
N VAL A 38 -34.53 0.01 0.26
CA VAL A 38 -34.61 1.39 -0.26
C VAL A 38 -35.71 1.47 -1.29
N ASP A 39 -36.61 2.46 -1.15
CA ASP A 39 -37.62 2.77 -2.16
C ASP A 39 -36.97 3.37 -3.41
N LEU A 40 -36.79 2.54 -4.43
CA LEU A 40 -36.17 2.93 -5.70
C LEU A 40 -37.01 3.88 -6.56
N SER A 41 -38.31 4.07 -6.26
CA SER A 41 -39.15 5.02 -6.99
C SER A 41 -38.66 6.46 -6.85
N ASN A 42 -37.93 6.74 -5.79
CA ASN A 42 -37.31 8.02 -5.49
C ASN A 42 -35.78 8.06 -5.72
N VAL A 43 -35.20 7.04 -6.38
CA VAL A 43 -33.78 6.99 -6.65
C VAL A 43 -33.51 6.93 -8.15
N LEU A 44 -32.74 7.89 -8.66
CA LEU A 44 -32.23 7.90 -10.02
C LEU A 44 -30.82 7.34 -10.03
N ILE A 45 -30.63 6.09 -10.46
CA ILE A 45 -29.32 5.43 -10.55
C ILE A 45 -28.79 5.60 -11.97
N LEU A 46 -27.78 6.47 -12.15
CA LEU A 46 -27.28 6.85 -13.47
C LEU A 46 -25.74 6.85 -13.51
N SER A 47 -25.19 6.54 -14.68
CA SER A 47 -23.78 6.91 -14.92
C SER A 47 -23.66 8.43 -15.08
N ALA A 48 -22.50 9.00 -14.78
CA ALA A 48 -22.28 10.45 -14.91
C ALA A 48 -22.61 10.97 -16.33
N VAL A 49 -22.30 10.18 -17.37
CA VAL A 49 -22.63 10.54 -18.77
C VAL A 49 -24.13 10.54 -19.00
N MET A 50 -24.86 9.53 -18.50
CA MET A 50 -26.33 9.47 -18.62
C MET A 50 -26.98 10.61 -17.85
N ALA A 51 -26.48 10.93 -16.67
CA ALA A 51 -26.97 12.04 -15.86
C ALA A 51 -26.77 13.38 -16.57
N LYS A 52 -25.56 13.64 -17.08
CA LYS A 52 -25.29 14.86 -17.86
C LYS A 52 -26.24 15.06 -19.05
N ASN A 53 -26.55 13.97 -19.77
CA ASN A 53 -27.45 14.07 -20.93
C ASN A 53 -28.93 14.30 -20.56
N ARG A 54 -29.28 14.18 -19.27
CA ARG A 54 -30.65 14.32 -18.77
C ARG A 54 -30.86 15.51 -17.81
N LEU A 55 -29.89 16.41 -17.65
CA LEU A 55 -29.94 17.51 -16.68
C LEU A 55 -31.26 18.28 -16.71
N ASN A 56 -31.71 18.67 -17.87
CA ASN A 56 -32.91 19.48 -18.04
C ASN A 56 -34.24 18.73 -17.87
N THR A 57 -34.19 17.38 -17.78
CA THR A 57 -35.39 16.53 -17.66
C THR A 57 -35.46 15.84 -16.29
N MET A 58 -34.48 16.05 -15.42
CA MET A 58 -34.50 15.50 -14.09
C MET A 58 -35.48 16.24 -13.18
N PRO A 59 -36.17 15.54 -12.29
CA PRO A 59 -36.97 16.19 -11.25
C PRO A 59 -36.08 16.95 -10.27
N PRO A 60 -36.67 17.82 -9.45
CA PRO A 60 -35.93 18.41 -8.32
C PRO A 60 -35.33 17.34 -7.43
N LEU A 61 -34.04 17.48 -7.10
CA LEU A 61 -33.31 16.54 -6.29
C LEU A 61 -33.14 17.06 -4.86
N SER A 62 -33.11 16.15 -3.90
CA SER A 62 -32.84 16.43 -2.48
C SER A 62 -31.43 16.04 -2.06
N LEU A 63 -30.79 15.14 -2.81
CA LEU A 63 -29.45 14.64 -2.51
C LEU A 63 -28.78 14.07 -3.77
N ILE A 64 -27.49 14.33 -3.93
CA ILE A 64 -26.62 13.65 -4.91
C ILE A 64 -25.64 12.75 -4.14
N VAL A 65 -25.63 11.47 -4.45
CA VAL A 65 -24.67 10.50 -3.94
C VAL A 65 -23.76 10.08 -5.06
N THR A 66 -22.47 10.14 -4.86
CA THR A 66 -21.45 9.75 -5.85
C THR A 66 -20.59 8.63 -5.30
N ASP A 67 -20.66 7.48 -5.94
CA ASP A 67 -19.71 6.39 -5.71
C ASP A 67 -18.38 6.73 -6.41
N GLU A 68 -17.27 6.36 -5.78
CA GLU A 68 -15.93 6.78 -6.18
C GLU A 68 -15.83 8.32 -6.34
N GLY A 69 -16.20 9.03 -5.27
CA GLY A 69 -16.25 10.49 -5.21
C GLY A 69 -14.99 11.22 -5.70
N HIS A 70 -13.86 10.50 -5.81
CA HIS A 70 -12.63 11.04 -6.37
C HIS A 70 -12.71 11.35 -7.88
N HIS A 71 -13.75 10.88 -8.58
CA HIS A 71 -14.06 11.30 -9.95
C HIS A 71 -14.75 12.67 -10.05
N GLY A 72 -15.22 13.22 -8.93
CA GLY A 72 -15.99 14.49 -8.90
C GLY A 72 -15.36 15.68 -9.62
N LYS A 73 -14.03 15.71 -9.76
CA LYS A 73 -13.32 16.75 -10.53
C LYS A 73 -13.39 16.59 -12.04
N ALA A 74 -13.86 15.47 -12.56
CA ALA A 74 -14.02 15.32 -14.00
C ALA A 74 -15.12 16.26 -14.52
N LYS A 75 -14.92 16.82 -15.72
CA LYS A 75 -15.82 17.81 -16.32
C LYS A 75 -17.29 17.36 -16.30
N THR A 76 -17.55 16.09 -16.58
CA THR A 76 -18.91 15.52 -16.59
C THR A 76 -19.59 15.63 -15.22
N TYR A 77 -18.87 15.36 -14.13
CA TYR A 77 -19.39 15.50 -12.77
C TYR A 77 -19.55 16.97 -12.38
N LYS A 78 -18.59 17.83 -12.74
CA LYS A 78 -18.70 19.27 -12.50
C LYS A 78 -19.95 19.86 -13.16
N ASP A 79 -20.20 19.54 -14.43
CA ASP A 79 -21.39 20.02 -15.13
C ASP A 79 -22.71 19.63 -14.41
N ILE A 80 -22.74 18.42 -13.78
CA ILE A 80 -23.88 17.97 -12.98
C ILE A 80 -23.97 18.77 -11.67
N TYR A 81 -22.87 18.92 -10.98
CA TYR A 81 -22.83 19.63 -9.69
C TYR A 81 -23.13 21.11 -9.82
N ASP A 82 -22.68 21.74 -10.90
CA ASP A 82 -22.98 23.15 -11.21
C ASP A 82 -24.46 23.37 -11.53
N HIS A 83 -25.07 22.42 -12.27
CA HIS A 83 -26.52 22.46 -12.56
C HIS A 83 -27.37 22.32 -11.29
N PHE A 84 -26.95 21.44 -10.36
CA PHE A 84 -27.61 21.22 -9.08
C PHE A 84 -26.84 21.85 -7.91
N SER A 85 -26.37 23.08 -8.07
CA SER A 85 -25.46 23.76 -7.12
C SER A 85 -26.00 23.84 -5.69
N ASN A 86 -27.31 23.94 -5.50
CA ASN A 86 -27.98 24.03 -4.20
C ASN A 86 -28.36 22.68 -3.60
N VAL A 87 -28.06 21.55 -4.28
CA VAL A 87 -28.39 20.23 -3.79
C VAL A 87 -27.20 19.68 -3.00
N PRO A 88 -27.41 19.23 -1.75
CA PRO A 88 -26.36 18.55 -0.98
C PRO A 88 -25.77 17.38 -1.76
N ARG A 89 -24.45 17.19 -1.62
CA ARG A 89 -23.75 16.09 -2.29
C ARG A 89 -22.86 15.33 -1.33
N LEU A 90 -22.85 14.01 -1.48
CA LEU A 90 -22.00 13.09 -0.74
C LEU A 90 -21.16 12.27 -1.71
N GLY A 91 -19.84 12.28 -1.52
CA GLY A 91 -18.91 11.42 -2.26
C GLY A 91 -18.36 10.33 -1.36
N PHE A 92 -18.48 9.10 -1.80
CA PHE A 92 -17.87 7.96 -1.10
C PHE A 92 -16.63 7.50 -1.87
N THR A 93 -15.54 7.30 -1.18
CA THR A 93 -14.31 6.77 -1.78
C THR A 93 -13.43 6.13 -0.72
N ALA A 94 -12.75 5.05 -1.08
CA ALA A 94 -11.73 4.44 -0.24
C ALA A 94 -10.40 5.23 -0.25
N THR A 95 -10.24 6.14 -1.22
CA THR A 95 -9.01 6.89 -1.44
C THR A 95 -9.34 8.34 -1.78
N PRO A 96 -9.40 9.24 -0.78
CA PRO A 96 -9.90 10.60 -0.95
C PRO A 96 -8.88 11.56 -1.60
N TRP A 97 -8.07 11.08 -2.52
CA TRP A 97 -7.19 11.85 -3.39
C TRP A 97 -7.29 11.36 -4.83
N ARG A 98 -6.96 12.22 -5.77
CA ARG A 98 -6.74 11.79 -7.16
C ARG A 98 -5.39 11.09 -7.28
N MET A 99 -5.18 10.35 -8.38
CA MET A 99 -3.91 9.66 -8.66
C MET A 99 -2.70 10.61 -8.65
N ASN A 100 -2.91 11.91 -8.97
CA ASN A 100 -1.89 12.97 -8.91
C ASN A 100 -1.74 13.62 -7.51
N GLY A 101 -2.52 13.18 -6.52
CA GLY A 101 -2.50 13.68 -5.15
C GLY A 101 -3.36 14.92 -4.90
N GLU A 102 -4.13 15.39 -5.88
CA GLU A 102 -5.08 16.50 -5.66
C GLU A 102 -6.25 16.11 -4.76
N GLY A 103 -6.64 17.01 -3.88
CA GLY A 103 -7.81 16.88 -3.01
C GLY A 103 -9.10 17.38 -3.67
N PHE A 104 -10.17 17.51 -2.90
CA PHE A 104 -11.54 17.73 -3.36
C PHE A 104 -12.24 18.92 -2.70
N LYS A 105 -11.50 19.85 -2.08
CA LYS A 105 -12.07 21.01 -1.40
C LYS A 105 -12.88 21.94 -2.32
N ASP A 106 -12.65 21.87 -3.62
CA ASP A 106 -13.45 22.59 -4.64
C ASP A 106 -14.76 21.86 -5.00
N ILE A 107 -15.00 20.67 -4.47
CA ILE A 107 -16.19 19.83 -4.72
C ILE A 107 -16.98 19.56 -3.44
N TYR A 108 -16.28 19.24 -2.34
CA TYR A 108 -16.85 18.88 -1.04
C TYR A 108 -16.32 19.82 0.04
N ASP A 109 -17.18 20.19 0.98
CA ASP A 109 -16.85 21.13 2.06
C ASP A 109 -16.05 20.47 3.16
N GLU A 110 -16.39 19.21 3.50
CA GLU A 110 -15.80 18.45 4.59
C GLU A 110 -15.50 16.99 4.18
N MET A 111 -14.63 16.37 4.94
CA MET A 111 -14.30 14.96 4.81
C MET A 111 -14.54 14.25 6.14
N VAL A 112 -15.32 13.19 6.09
CA VAL A 112 -15.53 12.29 7.23
C VAL A 112 -14.75 11.02 6.98
N GLU A 113 -13.80 10.73 7.85
CA GLU A 113 -13.02 9.50 7.78
C GLU A 113 -13.81 8.33 8.39
N GLY A 114 -13.85 7.23 7.67
CA GLY A 114 -14.39 5.95 8.15
C GLY A 114 -13.41 5.21 9.05
N PRO A 115 -13.77 3.99 9.49
CA PRO A 115 -12.89 3.14 10.25
C PRO A 115 -11.59 2.84 9.51
N THR A 116 -10.48 2.66 10.24
CA THR A 116 -9.20 2.29 9.67
C THR A 116 -9.26 0.88 9.05
N ILE A 117 -8.38 0.60 8.08
CA ILE A 117 -8.30 -0.74 7.47
C ILE A 117 -7.99 -1.80 8.53
N GLN A 118 -7.16 -1.50 9.53
CA GLN A 118 -6.90 -2.42 10.64
C GLN A 118 -8.18 -2.71 11.44
N TRP A 119 -8.97 -1.67 11.75
CA TRP A 119 -10.26 -1.86 12.42
C TRP A 119 -11.21 -2.75 11.61
N LEU A 120 -11.27 -2.54 10.29
CA LEU A 120 -12.10 -3.36 9.39
C LEU A 120 -11.65 -4.83 9.35
N ILE A 121 -10.35 -5.10 9.47
CA ILE A 121 -9.80 -6.46 9.58
C ILE A 121 -10.19 -7.07 10.92
N ASP A 122 -9.99 -6.35 12.02
CA ASP A 122 -10.28 -6.83 13.37
C ASP A 122 -11.76 -7.13 13.59
N HIS A 123 -12.66 -6.43 12.85
CA HIS A 123 -14.12 -6.62 12.90
C HIS A 123 -14.67 -7.48 11.75
N HIS A 124 -13.83 -8.24 11.04
CA HIS A 124 -14.24 -9.14 9.97
C HIS A 124 -14.97 -8.48 8.79
N ASN A 125 -14.71 -7.21 8.52
CA ASN A 125 -15.20 -6.51 7.33
C ASN A 125 -14.22 -6.63 6.15
N LEU A 126 -12.92 -6.81 6.46
CA LEU A 126 -11.88 -7.14 5.51
C LEU A 126 -11.11 -8.38 5.97
N ALA A 127 -10.61 -9.16 5.01
CA ALA A 127 -9.73 -10.28 5.29
C ALA A 127 -8.34 -9.77 5.72
N PRO A 128 -7.68 -10.45 6.67
CA PRO A 128 -6.28 -10.20 6.95
C PRO A 128 -5.42 -10.49 5.72
N TYR A 129 -4.20 -9.95 5.70
CA TYR A 129 -3.31 -10.15 4.57
C TYR A 129 -1.88 -10.47 5.00
N ARG A 130 -1.15 -11.17 4.11
CA ARG A 130 0.30 -11.35 4.17
C ARG A 130 0.91 -10.67 2.96
N TRP A 131 1.92 -9.86 3.17
CA TRP A 131 2.59 -9.10 2.13
C TRP A 131 4.01 -9.61 1.92
N PHE A 132 4.31 -10.04 0.73
CA PHE A 132 5.65 -10.46 0.33
C PHE A 132 6.18 -9.47 -0.71
N SER A 133 7.42 -9.00 -0.53
CA SER A 133 8.03 -8.03 -1.43
C SER A 133 9.47 -8.38 -1.73
N ILE A 134 9.93 -7.94 -2.89
CA ILE A 134 11.33 -8.09 -3.29
C ILE A 134 12.17 -7.13 -2.45
N PRO A 135 13.28 -7.60 -1.85
CA PRO A 135 14.10 -6.79 -0.94
C PRO A 135 14.81 -5.61 -1.61
N LEU A 136 15.08 -5.68 -2.91
CA LEU A 136 15.89 -4.70 -3.64
C LEU A 136 15.30 -4.37 -5.01
N ILE A 137 14.62 -3.22 -5.13
CA ILE A 137 14.39 -2.57 -6.43
C ILE A 137 15.08 -1.21 -6.39
N ASP A 138 16.12 -1.03 -7.21
CA ASP A 138 16.72 0.28 -7.43
C ASP A 138 15.79 1.14 -8.30
N ARG A 139 14.91 1.88 -7.64
CA ARG A 139 13.98 2.80 -8.31
C ARG A 139 14.66 3.94 -9.05
N ALA A 140 15.93 4.22 -8.80
CA ALA A 140 16.66 5.25 -9.54
C ALA A 140 16.79 4.91 -11.03
N LYS A 141 16.57 3.63 -11.40
CA LYS A 141 16.60 3.16 -12.79
C LYS A 141 15.23 3.19 -13.48
N VAL A 142 14.14 3.41 -12.75
CA VAL A 142 12.78 3.49 -13.31
C VAL A 142 12.36 4.96 -13.41
N ASP A 143 12.08 5.44 -14.61
CA ASP A 143 11.59 6.82 -14.84
C ASP A 143 10.10 6.90 -14.52
N PHE A 144 9.77 7.45 -13.33
CA PHE A 144 8.41 7.60 -12.86
C PHE A 144 7.72 8.89 -13.30
N LYS A 145 8.35 9.73 -14.10
CA LYS A 145 7.77 11.04 -14.49
C LYS A 145 6.59 10.92 -15.43
N ASN A 146 6.52 9.81 -16.15
CA ASN A 146 5.46 9.57 -17.13
C ASN A 146 4.99 8.11 -17.01
N MET A 147 3.68 7.89 -16.80
CA MET A 147 3.12 6.53 -16.65
C MET A 147 3.44 5.61 -17.84
N THR A 148 3.47 6.17 -19.06
CA THR A 148 3.81 5.41 -20.25
C THR A 148 5.28 4.96 -20.22
N ARG A 149 6.19 5.86 -19.83
CA ARG A 149 7.62 5.54 -19.69
C ARG A 149 7.89 4.61 -18.51
N GLU A 150 7.12 4.75 -17.41
CA GLU A 150 7.16 3.83 -16.27
C GLU A 150 6.80 2.41 -16.73
N ALA A 151 5.70 2.26 -17.51
CA ALA A 151 5.25 1.00 -18.03
C ALA A 151 6.29 0.40 -19.01
N GLU A 152 6.83 1.19 -19.94
CA GLU A 152 7.87 0.77 -20.87
C GLU A 152 9.15 0.33 -20.16
N SER A 153 9.59 1.08 -19.15
CA SER A 153 10.77 0.72 -18.35
C SER A 153 10.56 -0.58 -17.59
N SER A 154 9.35 -0.77 -17.01
CA SER A 154 8.99 -2.00 -16.33
C SER A 154 8.85 -3.18 -17.30
N ALA A 155 8.26 -2.95 -18.49
CA ALA A 155 8.17 -3.96 -19.52
C ALA A 155 9.55 -4.47 -19.95
N LYS A 156 10.49 -3.57 -20.21
CA LYS A 156 11.87 -3.93 -20.57
C LYS A 156 12.56 -4.75 -19.47
N LEU A 157 12.33 -4.40 -18.19
CA LEU A 157 12.84 -5.19 -17.08
C LEU A 157 12.30 -6.62 -17.10
N PHE A 158 11.00 -6.79 -17.36
CA PHE A 158 10.36 -8.11 -17.40
C PHE A 158 10.65 -8.89 -18.68
N GLU A 159 10.86 -8.23 -19.82
CA GLU A 159 11.14 -8.88 -21.09
C GLU A 159 12.60 -9.34 -21.24
N SER A 160 13.54 -8.64 -20.58
CA SER A 160 14.96 -8.87 -20.81
C SER A 160 15.59 -9.92 -19.91
N ASP A 161 14.88 -10.45 -18.90
CA ASP A 161 15.49 -11.30 -17.88
C ASP A 161 14.68 -12.55 -17.54
N ALA A 162 15.26 -13.71 -17.87
CA ALA A 162 14.71 -15.03 -17.49
C ALA A 162 14.60 -15.22 -15.97
N THR A 163 15.39 -14.50 -15.19
CA THR A 163 15.42 -14.52 -13.72
C THR A 163 14.12 -13.97 -13.13
N ILE A 164 13.60 -12.87 -13.69
CA ILE A 164 12.30 -12.31 -13.24
C ILE A 164 11.16 -13.31 -13.50
N GLN A 165 11.23 -14.03 -14.61
CA GLN A 165 10.26 -15.07 -14.95
C GLN A 165 10.16 -16.15 -13.87
N GLY A 166 11.28 -16.75 -13.50
CA GLY A 166 11.34 -17.77 -12.46
C GLY A 166 10.87 -17.24 -11.10
N ASP A 167 11.15 -15.98 -10.80
CA ASP A 167 10.74 -15.35 -9.56
C ASP A 167 9.22 -15.21 -9.44
N ILE A 168 8.48 -14.71 -10.44
CA ILE A 168 7.02 -14.58 -10.41
C ILE A 168 6.36 -15.95 -10.19
N ILE A 169 6.73 -16.94 -10.99
CA ILE A 169 6.15 -18.28 -10.92
C ILE A 169 6.58 -19.00 -9.64
N GLY A 170 7.87 -18.92 -9.30
CA GLY A 170 8.42 -19.51 -8.08
C GLY A 170 7.76 -18.97 -6.83
N ASN A 171 7.59 -17.66 -6.72
CA ASN A 171 6.92 -17.02 -5.59
C ASN A 171 5.42 -17.37 -5.53
N TYR A 172 4.72 -17.40 -6.65
CA TYR A 172 3.34 -17.88 -6.67
C TYR A 172 3.23 -19.32 -6.17
N LYS A 173 4.06 -20.25 -6.69
CA LYS A 173 4.08 -21.65 -6.25
C LYS A 173 4.44 -21.79 -4.75
N LYS A 174 5.38 -20.99 -4.26
CA LYS A 174 5.84 -21.02 -2.87
C LYS A 174 4.77 -20.52 -1.89
N TYR A 175 4.09 -19.43 -2.20
CA TYR A 175 3.22 -18.73 -1.23
C TYR A 175 1.73 -18.86 -1.50
N ALA A 176 1.33 -19.19 -2.73
CA ALA A 176 -0.05 -19.07 -3.19
C ALA A 176 -0.51 -20.22 -4.09
N ASN A 177 0.24 -21.31 -4.18
CA ASN A 177 -0.04 -22.42 -5.11
C ASN A 177 -1.50 -22.87 -5.08
N GLY A 178 -2.10 -23.01 -6.27
CA GLY A 178 -3.48 -23.44 -6.44
C GLY A 178 -4.56 -22.40 -6.12
N LYS A 179 -4.19 -21.19 -5.64
CA LYS A 179 -5.15 -20.13 -5.34
C LYS A 179 -5.38 -19.23 -6.55
N GLN A 180 -6.62 -18.75 -6.72
CA GLN A 180 -6.90 -17.75 -7.74
C GLN A 180 -6.14 -16.45 -7.49
N ALA A 181 -5.51 -15.91 -8.55
CA ALA A 181 -4.75 -14.67 -8.48
C ALA A 181 -5.12 -13.68 -9.58
N ILE A 182 -5.04 -12.39 -9.23
CA ILE A 182 -5.05 -11.28 -10.19
C ILE A 182 -3.62 -10.75 -10.30
N VAL A 183 -3.12 -10.66 -11.54
CA VAL A 183 -1.83 -10.03 -11.86
C VAL A 183 -2.08 -8.64 -12.42
N TYR A 184 -1.44 -7.64 -11.85
CA TYR A 184 -1.40 -6.27 -12.38
C TYR A 184 -0.09 -6.06 -13.13
N ALA A 185 -0.15 -6.13 -14.45
CA ALA A 185 1.00 -5.98 -15.32
C ALA A 185 1.19 -4.52 -15.79
N PRO A 186 2.43 -4.09 -16.10
CA PRO A 186 2.71 -2.74 -16.57
C PRO A 186 2.26 -2.48 -18.00
N THR A 187 2.34 -3.48 -18.89
CA THR A 187 1.92 -3.40 -20.31
C THR A 187 1.20 -4.67 -20.74
N ILE A 188 0.53 -4.58 -21.89
CA ILE A 188 -0.19 -5.71 -22.52
C ILE A 188 0.78 -6.83 -22.86
N GLU A 189 1.94 -6.49 -23.40
CA GLU A 189 2.99 -7.43 -23.80
C GLU A 189 3.49 -8.23 -22.59
N VAL A 190 3.83 -7.55 -21.50
CA VAL A 190 4.24 -8.20 -20.25
C VAL A 190 3.12 -9.05 -19.65
N SER A 191 1.88 -8.58 -19.71
CA SER A 191 0.74 -9.35 -19.22
C SER A 191 0.57 -10.66 -20.01
N LYS A 192 0.67 -10.61 -21.34
CA LYS A 192 0.62 -11.80 -22.20
C LYS A 192 1.80 -12.74 -21.98
N LEU A 193 2.98 -12.18 -21.72
CA LEU A 193 4.18 -12.96 -21.41
C LEU A 193 4.02 -13.71 -20.07
N ILE A 194 3.55 -13.06 -19.04
CA ILE A 194 3.26 -13.67 -17.73
C ILE A 194 2.21 -14.80 -17.88
N VAL A 195 1.16 -14.57 -18.66
CA VAL A 195 0.15 -15.59 -18.97
C VAL A 195 0.77 -16.80 -19.65
N LYS A 196 1.65 -16.58 -20.65
CA LYS A 196 2.38 -17.65 -21.33
C LYS A 196 3.21 -18.49 -20.34
N TRP A 197 3.91 -17.83 -19.41
CA TRP A 197 4.75 -18.50 -18.41
C TRP A 197 3.93 -19.37 -17.45
N PHE A 198 2.80 -18.86 -16.94
CA PHE A 198 1.90 -19.64 -16.09
C PHE A 198 1.35 -20.87 -16.84
N ASN A 199 0.92 -20.69 -18.08
CA ASN A 199 0.38 -21.79 -18.88
C ASN A 199 1.45 -22.85 -19.22
N GLN A 200 2.71 -22.47 -19.43
CA GLN A 200 3.83 -23.40 -19.61
C GLN A 200 4.07 -24.27 -18.37
N GLU A 201 3.78 -23.75 -17.19
CA GLU A 201 3.88 -24.47 -15.91
C GLU A 201 2.57 -25.20 -15.52
N GLY A 202 1.63 -25.34 -16.47
CA GLY A 202 0.37 -26.04 -16.26
C GLY A 202 -0.66 -25.27 -15.38
N ILE A 203 -0.43 -23.98 -15.14
CA ILE A 203 -1.34 -23.14 -14.37
C ILE A 203 -2.16 -22.29 -15.34
N TYR A 204 -3.46 -22.57 -15.43
CA TYR A 204 -4.31 -21.91 -16.43
C TYR A 204 -4.44 -20.41 -16.16
N ALA A 205 -3.94 -19.63 -17.09
CA ALA A 205 -3.87 -18.18 -17.04
C ALA A 205 -4.48 -17.53 -18.30
N VAL A 206 -5.16 -16.40 -18.11
CA VAL A 206 -5.78 -15.61 -19.18
C VAL A 206 -5.43 -14.13 -19.01
N HIS A 207 -5.23 -13.44 -20.14
CA HIS A 207 -5.05 -12.00 -20.21
C HIS A 207 -6.37 -11.30 -20.56
N ALA A 208 -6.62 -10.15 -19.92
CA ALA A 208 -7.70 -9.24 -20.29
C ALA A 208 -7.25 -7.77 -20.13
N ASP A 209 -7.63 -6.92 -21.08
CA ASP A 209 -7.34 -5.48 -21.06
C ASP A 209 -8.50 -4.65 -21.59
N GLY A 210 -8.34 -3.32 -21.65
CA GLY A 210 -9.35 -2.41 -22.20
C GLY A 210 -9.66 -2.60 -23.69
N LYS A 211 -8.78 -3.28 -24.45
CA LYS A 211 -8.96 -3.59 -25.88
C LYS A 211 -9.63 -4.95 -26.10
N THR A 212 -9.72 -5.79 -25.07
CA THR A 212 -10.42 -7.07 -25.13
C THR A 212 -11.89 -6.82 -25.46
N PRO A 213 -12.46 -7.46 -26.50
CA PRO A 213 -13.86 -7.29 -26.90
C PRO A 213 -14.81 -7.56 -25.73
N THR A 214 -15.89 -6.79 -25.61
CA THR A 214 -16.78 -6.85 -24.45
C THR A 214 -17.31 -8.24 -24.18
N LYS A 215 -17.78 -8.96 -25.22
CA LYS A 215 -18.28 -10.34 -25.07
C LYS A 215 -17.22 -11.32 -24.55
N GLU A 216 -16.00 -11.21 -25.06
CA GLU A 216 -14.88 -12.05 -24.63
C GLU A 216 -14.49 -11.70 -23.18
N ARG A 217 -14.43 -10.42 -22.84
CA ARG A 217 -14.17 -9.94 -21.49
C ARG A 217 -15.21 -10.45 -20.50
N ASP A 218 -16.50 -10.36 -20.85
CA ASP A 218 -17.58 -10.84 -19.99
C ASP A 218 -17.48 -12.35 -19.77
N GLN A 219 -17.11 -13.13 -20.80
CA GLN A 219 -16.86 -14.56 -20.68
C GLN A 219 -15.66 -14.86 -19.79
N ILE A 220 -14.53 -14.17 -19.98
CA ILE A 220 -13.34 -14.31 -19.12
C ILE A 220 -13.71 -14.03 -17.65
N MET A 221 -14.51 -12.99 -17.39
CA MET A 221 -14.94 -12.63 -16.05
C MET A 221 -15.86 -13.69 -15.44
N ALA A 222 -16.79 -14.24 -16.22
CA ALA A 222 -17.66 -15.33 -15.80
C ALA A 222 -16.86 -16.59 -15.47
N ASP A 223 -15.91 -16.98 -16.32
CA ASP A 223 -15.06 -18.15 -16.12
C ASP A 223 -14.10 -17.97 -14.94
N PHE A 224 -13.61 -16.74 -14.69
CA PHE A 224 -12.82 -16.44 -13.52
C PHE A 224 -13.66 -16.51 -12.23
N LYS A 225 -14.88 -15.96 -12.23
CA LYS A 225 -15.83 -16.12 -11.11
C LYS A 225 -16.18 -17.58 -10.84
N ALA A 226 -16.33 -18.37 -11.88
CA ALA A 226 -16.60 -19.81 -11.79
C ALA A 226 -15.36 -20.65 -11.41
N LYS A 227 -14.22 -20.03 -11.11
CA LYS A 227 -12.95 -20.67 -10.74
C LYS A 227 -12.35 -21.57 -11.85
N LYS A 228 -12.77 -21.40 -13.10
CA LYS A 228 -12.18 -22.12 -14.25
C LYS A 228 -10.80 -21.56 -14.63
N ILE A 229 -10.59 -20.26 -14.42
CA ILE A 229 -9.33 -19.55 -14.64
C ILE A 229 -8.64 -19.38 -13.29
N THR A 230 -7.37 -19.80 -13.17
CA THR A 230 -6.58 -19.66 -11.96
C THR A 230 -5.93 -18.28 -11.88
N ILE A 231 -5.34 -17.82 -12.98
CA ILE A 231 -4.63 -16.54 -13.04
C ILE A 231 -5.30 -15.61 -14.05
N LEU A 232 -5.72 -14.44 -13.58
CA LEU A 232 -6.20 -13.37 -14.45
C LEU A 232 -5.19 -12.24 -14.49
N SER A 233 -4.46 -12.12 -15.58
CA SER A 233 -3.51 -11.04 -15.80
C SER A 233 -4.15 -9.89 -16.55
N ASN A 234 -3.98 -8.66 -16.04
CA ASN A 234 -4.62 -7.50 -16.62
C ASN A 234 -3.72 -6.26 -16.66
N VAL A 235 -4.12 -5.31 -17.54
CA VAL A 235 -3.57 -3.95 -17.59
C VAL A 235 -4.72 -2.97 -17.48
N ASP A 236 -4.77 -2.19 -16.40
CA ASP A 236 -5.76 -1.14 -16.10
C ASP A 236 -7.26 -1.54 -16.16
N LEU A 237 -7.56 -2.81 -16.37
CA LEU A 237 -8.94 -3.29 -16.50
C LEU A 237 -9.61 -3.47 -15.12
N ILE A 238 -8.89 -4.09 -14.20
CA ILE A 238 -9.39 -4.45 -12.87
C ILE A 238 -8.99 -3.39 -11.83
N SER A 239 -9.20 -2.13 -12.14
CA SER A 239 -8.94 -1.03 -11.19
C SER A 239 -10.18 -0.67 -10.38
N GLU A 240 -11.37 -0.63 -11.02
CA GLU A 240 -12.63 -0.21 -10.38
C GLU A 240 -13.79 -1.10 -10.82
N GLY A 241 -14.76 -1.32 -9.93
CA GLY A 241 -16.03 -1.98 -10.26
C GLY A 241 -16.00 -3.49 -10.45
N PHE A 242 -14.84 -4.13 -10.42
CA PHE A 242 -14.75 -5.57 -10.60
C PHE A 242 -14.95 -6.33 -9.29
N ASN A 243 -16.01 -7.13 -9.23
CA ASN A 243 -16.37 -7.88 -8.03
C ASN A 243 -15.99 -9.36 -8.12
N VAL A 244 -14.80 -9.73 -7.64
CA VAL A 244 -14.42 -11.14 -7.41
C VAL A 244 -14.10 -11.34 -5.93
N PRO A 245 -15.12 -11.66 -5.10
CA PRO A 245 -14.95 -11.77 -3.66
C PRO A 245 -13.97 -12.84 -3.21
N ASP A 246 -13.80 -13.88 -4.00
CA ASP A 246 -13.01 -15.05 -3.63
C ASP A 246 -11.54 -14.99 -4.07
N VAL A 247 -11.13 -13.91 -4.74
CA VAL A 247 -9.71 -13.73 -5.07
C VAL A 247 -8.91 -13.57 -3.79
N GLY A 248 -7.99 -14.50 -3.58
CA GLY A 248 -7.13 -14.52 -2.40
C GLY A 248 -5.70 -14.03 -2.66
N VAL A 249 -5.31 -13.86 -3.93
CA VAL A 249 -3.93 -13.52 -4.28
C VAL A 249 -3.87 -12.33 -5.23
N ILE A 250 -3.02 -11.37 -4.91
CA ILE A 250 -2.70 -10.23 -5.75
C ILE A 250 -1.21 -10.26 -6.09
N ILE A 251 -0.89 -10.18 -7.38
CA ILE A 251 0.49 -10.15 -7.89
C ILE A 251 0.72 -8.78 -8.53
N LEU A 252 1.55 -7.97 -7.87
CA LEU A 252 1.87 -6.62 -8.32
C LEU A 252 3.16 -6.63 -9.15
N CYS A 253 3.03 -6.51 -10.45
CA CYS A 253 4.12 -6.38 -11.41
C CYS A 253 4.23 -4.96 -11.99
N ARG A 254 3.34 -4.05 -11.62
CA ARG A 254 3.32 -2.68 -12.08
C ARG A 254 3.84 -1.73 -10.99
N PRO A 255 5.00 -1.08 -11.20
CA PRO A 255 5.46 -0.03 -10.30
C PRO A 255 4.55 1.19 -10.37
N THR A 256 4.27 1.82 -9.23
CA THR A 256 3.45 3.03 -9.18
C THR A 256 3.94 4.02 -8.11
N GLN A 257 3.69 5.31 -8.35
CA GLN A 257 3.83 6.37 -7.34
C GLN A 257 2.47 6.79 -6.76
N SER A 258 1.38 6.31 -7.35
CA SER A 258 0.03 6.61 -6.87
C SER A 258 -0.35 5.70 -5.71
N ILE A 259 -0.49 6.29 -4.53
CA ILE A 259 -0.99 5.57 -3.34
C ILE A 259 -2.42 5.07 -3.57
N VAL A 260 -3.23 5.82 -4.32
CA VAL A 260 -4.61 5.47 -4.67
C VAL A 260 -4.63 4.17 -5.47
N LEU A 261 -3.89 4.12 -6.58
CA LEU A 261 -3.80 2.93 -7.42
C LEU A 261 -3.24 1.73 -6.65
N HIS A 262 -2.19 1.96 -5.85
CA HIS A 262 -1.57 0.94 -5.02
C HIS A 262 -2.56 0.29 -4.05
N LEU A 263 -3.32 1.10 -3.32
CA LEU A 263 -4.34 0.60 -2.39
C LEU A 263 -5.49 -0.10 -3.13
N GLN A 264 -6.01 0.49 -4.21
CA GLN A 264 -7.07 -0.11 -5.01
C GLN A 264 -6.69 -1.48 -5.56
N GLN A 265 -5.46 -1.66 -6.03
CA GLN A 265 -4.98 -2.96 -6.53
C GLN A 265 -4.78 -3.96 -5.39
N SER A 266 -4.08 -3.60 -4.35
CA SER A 266 -3.73 -4.52 -3.25
C SER A 266 -4.94 -4.97 -2.44
N MET A 267 -5.89 -4.07 -2.17
CA MET A 267 -7.08 -4.38 -1.37
C MET A 267 -8.13 -5.24 -2.08
N ARG A 268 -8.01 -5.47 -3.39
CA ARG A 268 -8.91 -6.37 -4.12
C ARG A 268 -8.94 -7.79 -3.56
N GLY A 269 -7.80 -8.28 -3.06
CA GLY A 269 -7.71 -9.56 -2.41
C GLY A 269 -8.31 -9.59 -0.99
N MET A 270 -8.54 -8.43 -0.37
CA MET A 270 -8.87 -8.32 1.05
C MET A 270 -10.38 -8.35 1.36
N ARG A 271 -11.24 -8.67 0.40
CA ARG A 271 -12.66 -8.87 0.70
C ARG A 271 -12.84 -10.04 1.66
N TYR A 272 -13.61 -9.80 2.72
CA TYR A 272 -13.78 -10.77 3.77
C TYR A 272 -14.47 -12.06 3.29
N ARG A 273 -13.93 -13.17 3.72
CA ARG A 273 -14.54 -14.52 3.75
C ARG A 273 -14.03 -15.21 5.00
N PRO A 274 -14.82 -16.12 5.61
CA PRO A 274 -14.32 -16.96 6.71
C PRO A 274 -13.02 -17.66 6.30
N ASP A 275 -12.06 -17.69 7.20
CA ASP A 275 -10.75 -18.36 7.05
C ASP A 275 -9.86 -17.88 5.89
N LYS A 276 -10.23 -16.76 5.25
CA LYS A 276 -9.46 -16.16 4.18
C LYS A 276 -8.36 -15.25 4.71
N THR A 277 -7.12 -15.50 4.26
CA THR A 277 -6.01 -14.56 4.34
C THR A 277 -5.57 -14.20 2.93
N SER A 278 -5.59 -12.92 2.59
CA SER A 278 -5.11 -12.42 1.31
C SER A 278 -3.59 -12.51 1.23
N ILE A 279 -3.06 -12.92 0.08
CA ILE A 279 -1.62 -12.96 -0.21
C ILE A 279 -1.31 -11.92 -1.25
N ILE A 280 -0.36 -11.03 -0.95
CA ILE A 280 0.07 -10.00 -1.88
C ILE A 280 1.54 -10.23 -2.20
N LEU A 281 1.83 -10.50 -3.48
CA LEU A 281 3.16 -10.69 -4.02
C LEU A 281 3.57 -9.42 -4.77
N ASP A 282 4.42 -8.62 -4.15
CA ASP A 282 4.83 -7.32 -4.66
C ASP A 282 6.21 -7.41 -5.33
N HIS A 283 6.22 -7.70 -6.63
CA HIS A 283 7.43 -7.83 -7.44
C HIS A 283 8.09 -6.49 -7.79
N VAL A 284 7.48 -5.37 -7.40
CA VAL A 284 7.96 -4.03 -7.78
C VAL A 284 8.22 -3.11 -6.57
N GLY A 285 8.07 -3.63 -5.34
CA GLY A 285 8.38 -2.91 -4.11
C GLY A 285 7.44 -1.73 -3.85
N ASN A 286 6.21 -1.77 -4.32
CA ASN A 286 5.21 -0.72 -4.08
C ASN A 286 4.91 -0.55 -2.59
N GLY A 287 4.74 -1.66 -1.84
CA GLY A 287 4.51 -1.63 -0.40
C GLY A 287 5.65 -0.98 0.39
N ALA A 288 6.89 -1.25 -0.02
CA ALA A 288 8.08 -0.63 0.56
C ALA A 288 8.10 0.89 0.42
N ASN A 289 7.56 1.42 -0.68
CA ASN A 289 7.62 2.84 -1.02
C ASN A 289 6.38 3.64 -0.62
N LEU A 290 5.21 3.05 -0.79
CA LEU A 290 3.92 3.72 -0.57
C LEU A 290 3.30 3.33 0.77
N GLY A 291 3.69 2.19 1.32
CA GLY A 291 3.17 1.63 2.55
C GLY A 291 2.24 0.44 2.31
N LEU A 292 1.80 -0.19 3.39
CA LEU A 292 0.89 -1.32 3.38
C LEU A 292 -0.56 -0.86 3.56
N PRO A 293 -1.57 -1.65 3.16
CA PRO A 293 -2.98 -1.25 3.28
C PRO A 293 -3.40 -0.82 4.70
N ALA A 294 -2.98 -1.55 5.73
CA ALA A 294 -3.33 -1.25 7.12
C ALA A 294 -2.52 -0.11 7.75
N ASP A 295 -1.65 0.51 7.00
CA ASP A 295 -0.91 1.66 7.49
C ASP A 295 -1.80 2.89 7.60
N GLU A 296 -1.54 3.75 8.59
CA GLU A 296 -2.24 5.02 8.75
C GLU A 296 -1.77 6.02 7.69
N PHE A 297 -2.71 6.53 6.92
CA PHE A 297 -2.50 7.59 5.94
C PHE A 297 -3.16 8.87 6.44
N GLU A 298 -2.44 9.98 6.43
CA GLU A 298 -3.00 11.29 6.74
C GLU A 298 -3.77 11.80 5.51
N TRP A 299 -5.04 11.47 5.43
CA TRP A 299 -5.90 11.97 4.36
C TRP A 299 -6.28 13.43 4.60
N SER A 300 -6.53 14.16 3.52
CA SER A 300 -6.95 15.56 3.58
C SER A 300 -7.80 15.90 2.36
N ILE A 301 -8.90 16.62 2.57
CA ILE A 301 -9.73 17.14 1.49
C ILE A 301 -8.98 18.14 0.60
N GLU A 302 -7.92 18.76 1.12
CA GLU A 302 -7.06 19.68 0.37
C GLU A 302 -6.07 18.93 -0.55
N GLY A 303 -5.96 17.63 -0.39
CA GLY A 303 -5.03 16.79 -1.12
C GLY A 303 -3.66 16.67 -0.46
N ARG A 304 -2.79 15.93 -1.13
CA ARG A 304 -1.41 15.74 -0.69
C ARG A 304 -0.65 17.05 -0.86
N LYS A 305 -0.11 17.61 0.21
CA LYS A 305 0.78 18.78 0.10
C LYS A 305 1.87 18.49 -0.94
N LYS A 306 1.91 19.27 -2.01
CA LYS A 306 2.98 19.17 -3.01
C LYS A 306 4.31 19.39 -2.28
N LYS A 307 5.08 18.33 -2.08
CA LYS A 307 6.51 18.52 -1.82
C LYS A 307 7.07 19.17 -3.07
N SER A 308 7.77 20.29 -2.89
CA SER A 308 8.53 20.96 -3.95
C SER A 308 9.18 19.90 -4.84
N SER A 309 9.17 20.12 -6.14
CA SER A 309 9.56 19.23 -7.23
C SER A 309 11.03 18.78 -7.21
N SER A 310 11.47 18.23 -6.08
CA SER A 310 12.74 17.54 -5.95
C SER A 310 12.48 16.21 -5.25
N SER A 311 12.51 15.18 -6.07
CA SER A 311 12.73 13.80 -5.68
C SER A 311 11.53 12.99 -5.15
N SER A 312 11.31 11.86 -5.77
CA SER A 312 11.12 10.59 -5.08
C SER A 312 11.80 10.69 -3.71
N GLY A 313 11.09 10.45 -2.62
CA GLY A 313 11.70 10.44 -1.28
C GLY A 313 12.97 9.59 -1.27
N PRO A 314 13.87 9.81 -0.31
CA PRO A 314 15.17 9.15 -0.31
C PRO A 314 14.99 7.64 -0.49
N PRO A 315 15.81 6.99 -1.33
CA PRO A 315 15.66 5.59 -1.68
C PRO A 315 15.63 4.72 -0.42
N LYS A 316 14.67 3.79 -0.39
CA LYS A 316 14.46 2.86 0.72
C LYS A 316 14.91 1.47 0.30
N MET A 317 15.31 0.67 1.29
CA MET A 317 15.73 -0.71 1.13
C MET A 317 15.00 -1.59 2.14
N ILE A 318 14.71 -2.83 1.75
CA ILE A 318 14.25 -3.88 2.65
C ILE A 318 15.43 -4.83 2.87
N CYS A 319 15.73 -5.12 4.13
CA CYS A 319 16.77 -6.09 4.44
C CYS A 319 16.37 -7.50 4.03
N PRO A 320 17.17 -8.22 3.22
CA PRO A 320 16.85 -9.58 2.81
C PRO A 320 16.82 -10.56 3.98
N THR A 321 17.55 -10.27 5.07
CA THR A 321 17.66 -11.17 6.21
C THR A 321 16.56 -10.98 7.26
N CYS A 322 16.19 -9.72 7.57
CA CYS A 322 15.24 -9.44 8.65
C CYS A 322 13.92 -8.81 8.20
N GLY A 323 13.75 -8.55 6.89
CA GLY A 323 12.54 -7.94 6.33
C GLY A 323 12.28 -6.48 6.73
N GLN A 324 13.21 -5.83 7.47
CA GLN A 324 13.04 -4.44 7.89
C GLN A 324 13.28 -3.48 6.73
N GLN A 325 12.35 -2.53 6.56
CA GLN A 325 12.50 -1.43 5.61
C GLN A 325 13.23 -0.26 6.25
N PHE A 326 14.21 0.31 5.53
CA PHE A 326 14.95 1.49 5.97
C PHE A 326 15.40 2.35 4.79
N LEU A 327 15.85 3.56 5.06
CA LEU A 327 16.41 4.44 4.04
C LEU A 327 17.80 3.93 3.62
N LEU A 328 18.10 3.94 2.33
CA LEU A 328 19.39 3.49 1.80
C LEU A 328 20.58 4.23 2.51
N LYS A 329 20.39 5.52 2.81
CA LYS A 329 21.37 6.31 3.56
C LYS A 329 21.57 5.88 5.01
N SER A 330 20.69 5.03 5.54
CA SER A 330 20.80 4.50 6.91
C SER A 330 21.59 3.21 7.00
N LEU A 331 22.14 2.72 5.87
CA LEU A 331 23.07 1.61 5.88
C LEU A 331 24.26 1.91 6.78
N LEU A 332 24.60 0.94 7.61
CA LEU A 332 25.80 1.03 8.44
C LEU A 332 27.00 0.55 7.61
N LYS A 333 28.10 1.27 7.66
CA LYS A 333 29.38 0.79 7.13
C LYS A 333 30.18 0.14 8.25
N ILE A 334 30.45 -1.14 8.13
CA ILE A 334 31.31 -1.90 9.04
C ILE A 334 32.38 -2.53 8.18
N ASN A 335 33.64 -2.23 8.43
CA ASN A 335 34.79 -2.65 7.60
C ASN A 335 34.60 -2.31 6.11
N ASP A 336 34.13 -1.09 5.82
CA ASP A 336 33.81 -0.56 4.48
C ASP A 336 32.68 -1.30 3.73
N LYS A 337 32.04 -2.27 4.34
CA LYS A 337 30.90 -3.00 3.77
C LYS A 337 29.56 -2.50 4.33
N PRO A 338 28.50 -2.43 3.48
CA PRO A 338 27.20 -2.00 3.93
C PRO A 338 26.49 -3.07 4.76
N HIS A 339 25.90 -2.66 5.90
CA HIS A 339 25.18 -3.55 6.80
C HIS A 339 23.79 -2.98 7.12
N CYS A 340 22.85 -3.88 7.33
CA CYS A 340 21.51 -3.52 7.76
C CYS A 340 21.54 -2.81 9.12
N PRO A 341 20.89 -1.63 9.27
CA PRO A 341 20.88 -0.91 10.54
C PRO A 341 20.09 -1.64 11.64
N PHE A 342 19.33 -2.66 11.30
CA PHE A 342 18.47 -3.40 12.24
C PHE A 342 19.07 -4.73 12.68
N CYS A 343 19.50 -5.58 11.76
CA CYS A 343 20.03 -6.90 12.09
C CYS A 343 21.56 -7.01 12.01
N LEU A 344 22.22 -5.94 11.53
CA LEU A 344 23.69 -5.88 11.36
C LEU A 344 24.24 -6.91 10.35
N GLN A 345 23.38 -7.55 9.57
CA GLN A 345 23.83 -8.44 8.50
C GLN A 345 24.46 -7.61 7.38
N GLU A 346 25.56 -8.08 6.80
CA GLU A 346 26.14 -7.51 5.59
C GLU A 346 25.13 -7.54 4.44
N ILE A 347 25.02 -6.46 3.70
CA ILE A 347 24.16 -6.34 2.52
C ILE A 347 25.05 -6.21 1.30
N GLU A 348 24.97 -7.16 0.40
CA GLU A 348 25.67 -7.07 -0.87
C GLU A 348 25.08 -5.95 -1.72
N MET A 349 25.85 -4.90 -1.95
CA MET A 349 25.52 -3.82 -2.89
C MET A 349 26.18 -4.13 -4.20
N LYS A 350 25.42 -4.52 -5.22
CA LYS A 350 25.97 -4.66 -6.57
C LYS A 350 26.34 -3.27 -7.11
N GLU A 351 27.58 -3.11 -7.56
CA GLU A 351 28.03 -1.89 -8.24
C GLU A 351 27.23 -1.67 -9.53
N LYS A 352 27.10 -0.39 -9.93
CA LYS A 352 26.36 0.06 -11.11
C LYS A 352 26.94 -0.51 -12.40
N GLU A 353 26.55 -1.69 -12.77
CA GLU A 353 26.59 -2.11 -14.17
C GLU A 353 25.25 -1.83 -14.85
N THR A 354 25.31 -1.42 -16.11
CA THR A 354 24.17 -0.95 -16.92
C THR A 354 23.15 -2.04 -17.29
N SER A 355 23.29 -3.25 -16.75
CA SER A 355 22.32 -4.35 -16.85
C SER A 355 21.86 -4.75 -15.45
N VAL A 356 20.56 -4.66 -15.19
CA VAL A 356 19.96 -5.18 -13.96
C VAL A 356 19.90 -6.69 -14.07
N THR A 357 20.89 -7.38 -13.54
CA THR A 357 20.83 -8.82 -13.31
C THR A 357 20.12 -9.05 -11.99
N PHE A 358 18.93 -9.64 -12.06
CA PHE A 358 18.27 -10.20 -10.87
C PHE A 358 18.89 -11.57 -10.61
N ASP A 359 19.26 -11.82 -9.36
CA ASP A 359 19.81 -13.08 -8.95
C ASP A 359 18.65 -14.06 -8.67
N GLU A 360 18.70 -15.27 -9.20
CA GLU A 360 17.72 -16.36 -8.96
C GLU A 360 17.56 -16.66 -7.46
N THR A 361 18.48 -16.23 -6.62
CA THR A 361 18.49 -16.41 -5.17
C THR A 361 17.72 -15.35 -4.40
N VAL A 362 17.14 -14.33 -5.04
CA VAL A 362 16.40 -13.26 -4.34
C VAL A 362 15.05 -13.79 -3.85
N GLU A 363 15.00 -14.16 -2.58
CA GLU A 363 13.76 -14.55 -1.92
C GLU A 363 12.91 -13.35 -1.54
N MET A 364 11.60 -13.45 -1.75
CA MET A 364 10.66 -12.49 -1.19
C MET A 364 10.67 -12.54 0.33
N VAL A 365 10.57 -11.37 0.95
CA VAL A 365 10.51 -11.20 2.40
C VAL A 365 9.11 -10.79 2.81
N GLU A 366 8.56 -11.45 3.83
CA GLU A 366 7.25 -11.08 4.38
C GLU A 366 7.35 -9.78 5.18
N LEU A 367 6.57 -8.78 4.74
CA LEU A 367 6.38 -7.50 5.43
C LEU A 367 5.11 -7.62 6.29
N ASN A 368 5.24 -7.62 7.61
CA ASN A 368 4.08 -7.47 8.49
C ASN A 368 3.89 -5.99 8.89
N ALA A 369 2.63 -5.64 9.25
CA ALA A 369 2.26 -4.27 9.61
C ALA A 369 3.09 -3.71 10.79
N GLU A 370 3.46 -4.52 11.78
CA GLU A 370 4.31 -4.10 12.90
C GLU A 370 5.72 -3.74 12.45
N LYS A 371 6.31 -4.55 11.54
CA LYS A 371 7.65 -4.28 10.98
C LYS A 371 7.65 -3.04 10.09
N ALA A 372 6.55 -2.79 9.35
CA ALA A 372 6.38 -1.59 8.54
C ALA A 372 6.15 -0.33 9.39
N LYS A 373 5.42 -0.41 10.50
CA LYS A 373 5.27 0.70 11.47
C LYS A 373 6.61 1.16 12.01
N ILE A 374 7.49 0.25 12.38
CA ILE A 374 8.84 0.59 12.90
C ILE A 374 9.66 1.37 11.86
N ALA A 375 9.54 1.05 10.58
CA ALA A 375 10.27 1.74 9.51
C ALA A 375 9.75 3.18 9.23
N ARG A 376 8.46 3.46 9.50
CA ARG A 376 7.86 4.81 9.34
C ARG A 376 8.22 5.75 10.47
N PHE A 377 8.43 5.22 11.67
CA PHE A 377 8.81 6.02 12.84
C PHE A 377 10.15 6.76 12.66
N SER A 378 10.99 6.36 11.71
CA SER A 378 12.23 7.08 11.39
C SER A 378 12.04 8.45 10.73
N ARG A 379 10.80 8.86 10.37
CA ARG A 379 10.51 10.13 9.66
C ARG A 379 10.01 11.28 10.54
N LYS A 380 9.46 11.01 11.73
CA LYS A 380 9.06 12.07 12.67
C LYS A 380 10.26 12.45 13.52
N LYS A 381 10.43 13.76 13.80
CA LYS A 381 11.31 14.20 14.89
C LYS A 381 10.63 13.75 16.19
N PHE A 382 11.07 12.62 16.71
CA PHE A 382 10.57 12.11 17.99
C PHE A 382 11.15 12.89 19.16
N SER A 383 10.38 13.01 20.23
CA SER A 383 10.94 13.36 21.52
C SER A 383 12.00 12.31 21.89
N THR A 384 12.97 12.69 22.70
CA THR A 384 14.04 11.80 23.17
C THR A 384 13.46 10.51 23.76
N LYS A 385 12.34 10.61 24.47
CA LYS A 385 11.53 9.57 25.06
C LYS A 385 11.01 8.55 24.01
N GLN A 386 10.26 9.02 23.03
CA GLN A 386 9.72 8.17 21.95
C GLN A 386 10.84 7.45 21.18
N SER A 387 11.98 8.11 21.00
CA SER A 387 13.15 7.52 20.39
C SER A 387 13.72 6.35 21.21
N LEU A 388 13.75 6.45 22.55
CA LEU A 388 14.21 5.37 23.42
C LEU A 388 13.26 4.17 23.41
N GLU A 389 11.97 4.42 23.49
CA GLU A 389 10.92 3.39 23.44
C GLU A 389 11.00 2.55 22.15
N ILE A 390 11.11 3.21 21.01
CA ILE A 390 11.27 2.57 19.69
C ILE A 390 12.55 1.75 19.61
N ASN A 391 13.68 2.32 20.06
CA ASN A 391 14.95 1.61 20.04
C ASN A 391 14.95 0.40 20.96
N TYR A 392 14.21 0.46 22.09
CA TYR A 392 14.04 -0.68 22.97
C TYR A 392 13.22 -1.79 22.33
N ALA A 393 12.10 -1.46 21.69
CA ALA A 393 11.28 -2.43 20.95
C ALA A 393 12.09 -3.14 19.85
N ILE A 394 12.91 -2.37 19.11
CA ILE A 394 13.83 -2.92 18.09
C ILE A 394 14.85 -3.88 18.73
N ALA A 395 15.45 -3.47 19.86
CA ALA A 395 16.45 -4.29 20.54
C ALA A 395 15.85 -5.59 21.10
N LYS A 396 14.60 -5.52 21.62
CA LYS A 396 13.84 -6.66 22.13
C LYS A 396 13.58 -7.69 21.00
N ALA A 397 13.06 -7.24 19.88
CA ALA A 397 12.82 -8.09 18.70
C ALA A 397 14.13 -8.78 18.23
N LYS A 398 15.25 -8.05 18.21
CA LYS A 398 16.56 -8.61 17.84
C LYS A 398 17.08 -9.69 18.80
N VAL A 399 16.81 -9.52 20.08
CA VAL A 399 17.21 -10.50 21.11
C VAL A 399 16.36 -11.75 21.02
N GLU A 400 15.05 -11.59 20.81
CA GLU A 400 14.12 -12.71 20.60
C GLU A 400 14.49 -13.53 19.36
N MET A 401 14.79 -12.87 18.23
CA MET A 401 15.22 -13.55 16.99
C MET A 401 16.57 -14.28 17.14
N ALA A 402 17.51 -13.71 17.90
CA ALA A 402 18.83 -14.29 18.10
C ALA A 402 18.87 -15.36 19.19
N GLY A 403 17.81 -15.53 19.98
CA GLY A 403 17.74 -16.45 21.11
C GLY A 403 18.71 -16.15 22.27
N LYS A 404 19.42 -14.99 22.22
CA LYS A 404 20.43 -14.62 23.23
C LYS A 404 20.64 -13.11 23.31
N GLY A 405 21.00 -12.63 24.50
CA GLY A 405 21.35 -11.23 24.77
C GLY A 405 20.30 -10.53 25.62
N ASN A 406 20.59 -9.28 25.97
CA ASN A 406 19.68 -8.43 26.75
C ASN A 406 19.30 -7.19 25.93
N PRO A 407 18.00 -6.89 25.73
CA PRO A 407 17.53 -5.77 24.93
C PRO A 407 18.05 -4.42 25.38
N LEU A 408 18.12 -4.16 26.70
CA LEU A 408 18.59 -2.88 27.25
C LEU A 408 20.06 -2.63 26.91
N PHE A 409 20.93 -3.63 27.16
CA PHE A 409 22.35 -3.53 26.83
C PHE A 409 22.58 -3.35 25.35
N LYS A 410 21.76 -4.00 24.50
CA LYS A 410 21.85 -3.88 23.05
C LYS A 410 21.41 -2.48 22.57
N MET A 411 20.35 -1.92 23.18
CA MET A 411 19.85 -0.57 22.88
C MET A 411 20.84 0.51 23.32
N PHE A 412 21.21 0.53 24.60
CA PHE A 412 22.13 1.56 25.14
C PHE A 412 23.54 1.40 24.57
N GLY A 413 23.99 0.18 24.29
CA GLY A 413 25.22 -0.05 23.56
C GLY A 413 25.24 0.62 22.18
N SER A 414 24.11 0.63 21.47
CA SER A 414 23.97 1.34 20.21
C SER A 414 23.85 2.85 20.39
N LEU A 415 23.02 3.32 21.31
CA LEU A 415 22.69 4.74 21.45
C LEU A 415 23.78 5.52 22.21
N THR A 416 24.24 4.99 23.31
CA THR A 416 25.18 5.69 24.21
C THR A 416 26.62 5.33 23.90
N ALA A 417 26.96 4.05 23.82
CA ALA A 417 28.35 3.65 23.57
C ALA A 417 28.82 3.98 22.14
N TYR A 418 27.93 3.89 21.16
CA TYR A 418 28.27 4.13 19.75
C TYR A 418 27.96 5.55 19.29
N ARG A 419 26.74 6.07 19.61
CA ARG A 419 26.27 7.38 19.13
C ARG A 419 26.53 8.52 20.13
N LYS A 420 27.20 8.23 21.24
CA LYS A 420 27.53 9.21 22.30
C LYS A 420 26.30 9.99 22.80
N LYS A 421 25.11 9.38 22.81
CA LYS A 421 23.88 10.00 23.33
C LYS A 421 23.83 9.86 24.84
N GLU A 422 23.65 10.99 25.51
CA GLU A 422 23.43 11.08 26.96
C GLU A 422 21.96 11.31 27.26
N TYR A 423 21.50 10.78 28.39
CA TYR A 423 20.12 10.88 28.82
C TYR A 423 20.07 11.28 30.28
N SER A 424 19.19 12.23 30.62
CA SER A 424 18.93 12.62 32.02
C SER A 424 18.20 11.51 32.77
N LEU A 425 18.28 11.54 34.11
CA LEU A 425 17.59 10.57 34.97
C LEU A 425 16.09 10.55 34.72
N ASP A 426 15.47 11.74 34.58
CA ASP A 426 14.03 11.87 34.32
C ASP A 426 13.60 11.15 33.05
N VAL A 427 14.41 11.24 31.96
CA VAL A 427 14.15 10.54 30.71
C VAL A 427 14.29 9.03 30.86
N LEU A 428 15.25 8.56 31.66
CA LEU A 428 15.45 7.13 31.91
C LEU A 428 14.35 6.56 32.81
N GLU A 429 13.89 7.33 33.81
CA GLU A 429 12.78 6.95 34.68
C GLU A 429 11.48 6.83 33.93
N GLU A 430 11.17 7.83 33.11
CA GLU A 430 9.99 7.81 32.25
C GLU A 430 10.02 6.63 31.20
N PHE A 431 11.20 6.36 30.64
CA PHE A 431 11.42 5.18 29.79
C PHE A 431 11.19 3.87 30.56
N SER A 432 11.69 3.77 31.78
CA SER A 432 11.49 2.63 32.68
C SER A 432 10.02 2.31 32.89
N LEU A 433 9.20 3.34 33.17
CA LEU A 433 7.76 3.22 33.36
C LEU A 433 7.03 2.79 32.08
N LEU A 434 7.32 3.43 30.96
CA LEU A 434 6.67 3.15 29.68
C LEU A 434 6.94 1.74 29.15
N CYS A 435 8.18 1.29 29.28
CA CYS A 435 8.58 -0.02 28.80
C CYS A 435 8.36 -1.15 29.82
N ASN A 436 7.82 -0.83 30.99
CA ASN A 436 7.64 -1.77 32.12
C ASN A 436 8.94 -2.54 32.45
N VAL A 437 10.03 -1.80 32.59
CA VAL A 437 11.35 -2.34 32.92
C VAL A 437 11.84 -1.66 34.20
N SER A 438 12.35 -2.42 35.17
CA SER A 438 12.83 -1.85 36.40
C SER A 438 13.95 -0.82 36.21
N MET A 439 13.89 0.31 36.90
CA MET A 439 14.86 1.41 36.82
C MET A 439 16.29 0.93 37.09
N GLU A 440 16.46 0.00 38.01
CA GLU A 440 17.77 -0.63 38.31
C GLU A 440 18.39 -1.27 37.09
N LYS A 441 17.60 -2.02 36.29
CA LYS A 441 18.06 -2.64 35.04
C LYS A 441 18.38 -1.61 33.98
N VAL A 442 17.59 -0.53 33.91
CA VAL A 442 17.81 0.57 32.96
C VAL A 442 19.13 1.28 33.28
N LEU A 443 19.34 1.65 34.55
CA LEU A 443 20.56 2.33 35.02
C LEU A 443 21.79 1.46 34.81
N LYS A 444 21.73 0.18 35.15
CA LYS A 444 22.84 -0.77 34.96
C LYS A 444 23.26 -0.89 33.48
N ALA A 445 22.29 -0.96 32.55
CA ALA A 445 22.58 -1.04 31.15
C ALA A 445 23.09 0.30 30.58
N TYR A 446 22.55 1.42 31.05
CA TYR A 446 23.00 2.76 30.66
C TYR A 446 24.42 3.07 31.15
N ASP A 447 24.72 2.82 32.43
CA ASP A 447 26.06 3.02 33.02
C ASP A 447 27.12 2.18 32.31
N TRP A 448 26.83 0.93 32.04
CA TRP A 448 27.72 0.08 31.22
C TRP A 448 27.99 0.68 29.84
N ALA A 449 26.96 1.17 29.15
CA ALA A 449 27.11 1.76 27.85
C ALA A 449 27.85 3.10 27.87
N TYR A 450 27.62 3.90 28.92
CA TYR A 450 28.31 5.14 29.14
C TYR A 450 29.81 4.95 29.39
N LYS A 451 30.19 3.99 30.26
CA LYS A 451 31.60 3.59 30.45
C LYS A 451 32.25 3.14 29.15
N LYS A 452 31.55 2.32 28.38
CA LYS A 452 32.06 1.93 27.05
C LYS A 452 32.17 3.10 26.06
N SER A 453 31.38 4.16 26.21
CA SER A 453 31.48 5.34 25.36
C SER A 453 32.77 6.12 25.61
N LEU A 454 33.29 6.06 26.82
CA LEU A 454 34.55 6.74 27.20
C LEU A 454 35.79 5.99 26.70
N GLU A 455 35.68 4.67 26.51
CA GLU A 455 36.78 3.82 26.04
C GLU A 455 36.98 3.82 24.51
N LYS A 456 36.02 4.38 23.73
CA LYS A 456 36.08 4.40 22.26
C LYS A 456 36.49 5.76 21.72
N PRO A 457 37.36 5.83 20.68
CA PRO A 457 37.70 7.08 20.03
C PRO A 457 36.45 7.75 19.43
N GLU A 458 36.49 9.07 19.28
CA GLU A 458 35.40 9.85 18.66
C GLU A 458 35.04 9.33 17.27
N MET A 459 33.75 9.37 16.95
CA MET A 459 33.27 9.02 15.61
C MET A 459 33.96 9.88 14.55
N SER A 460 34.34 9.27 13.43
CA SER A 460 34.86 9.98 12.26
C SER A 460 33.87 11.08 11.82
N GLU A 461 34.38 12.19 11.26
CA GLU A 461 33.55 13.29 10.73
C GLU A 461 32.47 12.82 9.74
N TRP A 462 32.76 11.76 9.02
CA TRP A 462 31.81 11.09 8.13
C TRP A 462 30.59 10.53 8.91
N ALA A 463 30.83 9.90 10.03
CA ALA A 463 29.75 9.34 10.84
C ALA A 463 28.90 10.45 11.51
N LYS A 464 29.51 11.59 11.87
CA LYS A 464 28.80 12.78 12.38
C LYS A 464 27.86 13.34 11.30
N ASN A 465 28.30 13.44 10.05
CA ASN A 465 27.51 14.00 8.94
C ASN A 465 26.44 13.04 8.38
N THR A 466 26.51 11.75 8.69
CA THR A 466 25.57 10.73 8.19
C THR A 466 24.39 10.52 9.17
N PHE A 467 24.51 10.95 10.44
CA PHE A 467 23.56 10.64 11.50
C PHE A 467 22.91 11.88 12.16
N TYR A 468 23.21 13.10 11.66
CA TYR A 468 22.53 14.35 12.04
C TYR A 468 21.68 14.90 10.85
#